data_1de23af6758ab94dfb7771e00fa43c7e
#
_entry.id   1de23af6758ab94dfb7771e00fa43c7e
#
_cell.length_a   1.000
_cell.length_b   1.000
_cell.length_c   1.000
_cell.angle_alpha   90.00
_cell.angle_beta   90.00
_cell.angle_gamma   90.00
#
_symmetry.space_group_name_H-M   'P 1'
#
loop_
_entity.id
_entity.type
_entity.pdbx_description
1 polymer ?
#
loop_
_entity_poly.entity_id
_entity_poly.type
_entity_poly.pdbx_seq_one_letter_code
_entity_poly.pdbx_strand_id
1 'polypeptide(L)'
;MSQLREECGVFGVYAPEPLPAADLAYYGLYALQHRGQESCGIVVCDDGLFASHKDLGLVNEVFSREDLQQFPLGTMAVGHVRYGTTGSTNRANCQPIEVNHQKGKMALAHNGNLSNAFQLRSELELNGAIFHTTSDTEIIAYITTQQRLTAPSIEEALSRAMYRLEGAYSLVLMSATKLLAARDPQGFRPLCYGRRDDGTYVVASESCALSAVGAHFERDLLPGEILVFDKSGVRSIRDHCNTAQKHLCVFEYIYFARPDSVIDGVSVHSARLRAGALLAKYHGVDADVVVGVPDSGLDAALGYSRATGIPYGIGFMKNKYIGRTFISPGQSNRLDQVRIKLNPIRETVEGKRVILIDDSIVRGTTSGQIVKLLREAGATEIHMRISAPPFLNPCYYGTDIDSRDHLIACQHSIEEIAKIIGVDSLGYLPLEALPELAGRSELCSACFDGRYPTAIPEHIEKDRFEVKLSKRSK
;
A
#
# COMPACT_ATOMS: atom_id res chain seq x y z
N MET A 1 19.07 1.39 1.34
CA MET A 1 18.16 0.33 0.88
C MET A 1 16.94 1.03 0.30
N SER A 2 16.65 0.86 -0.96
CA SER A 2 15.32 1.18 -1.45
C SER A 2 14.84 -0.03 -2.24
N GLN A 3 14.27 -0.95 -1.51
CA GLN A 3 13.18 -1.74 -2.05
C GLN A 3 12.01 -0.77 -2.29
N LEU A 4 11.14 -1.08 -3.23
CA LEU A 4 9.83 -0.45 -3.30
C LEU A 4 9.24 -0.47 -1.89
N ARG A 5 8.80 0.69 -1.45
CA ARG A 5 8.21 0.85 -0.14
C ARG A 5 6.71 0.67 -0.29
N GLU A 6 6.14 0.07 0.73
CA GLU A 6 4.75 -0.39 0.74
C GLU A 6 3.79 0.78 0.89
N GLU A 7 2.52 0.52 0.69
CA GLU A 7 1.42 1.47 0.78
C GLU A 7 0.79 1.41 2.17
N CYS A 8 0.11 2.48 2.58
CA CYS A 8 -0.64 2.50 3.84
C CYS A 8 -1.82 1.51 3.83
N GLY A 9 -2.32 1.15 5.02
CA GLY A 9 -3.55 0.41 5.21
C GLY A 9 -4.49 1.13 6.17
N VAL A 10 -5.77 1.21 5.80
CA VAL A 10 -6.85 1.77 6.63
C VAL A 10 -7.80 0.68 7.09
N PHE A 11 -8.36 0.88 8.30
CA PHE A 11 -9.32 -0.03 8.89
C PHE A 11 -10.38 0.75 9.66
N GLY A 12 -11.64 0.33 9.57
CA GLY A 12 -12.75 0.96 10.26
C GLY A 12 -13.73 -0.07 10.84
N VAL A 13 -14.29 0.23 12.00
CA VAL A 13 -15.31 -0.59 12.68
C VAL A 13 -16.51 0.30 12.98
N TYR A 14 -17.71 -0.18 12.69
CA TYR A 14 -18.98 0.37 13.15
C TYR A 14 -19.84 -0.75 13.72
N ALA A 15 -20.13 -0.70 15.00
CA ALA A 15 -20.94 -1.70 15.72
C ALA A 15 -22.29 -1.13 16.17
N PRO A 16 -23.36 -1.93 16.14
CA PRO A 16 -24.69 -1.51 16.65
C PRO A 16 -24.67 -1.29 18.17
N GLU A 17 -23.85 -2.05 18.90
CA GLU A 17 -23.69 -2.00 20.35
C GLU A 17 -22.20 -1.85 20.71
N PRO A 18 -21.88 -1.25 21.88
CA PRO A 18 -20.48 -1.14 22.32
C PRO A 18 -19.80 -2.50 22.46
N LEU A 19 -18.59 -2.61 21.90
CA LEU A 19 -17.75 -3.80 21.93
C LEU A 19 -16.26 -3.42 22.04
N PRO A 20 -15.33 -4.38 22.24
CA PRO A 20 -13.89 -4.10 22.21
C PRO A 20 -13.43 -3.73 20.78
N ALA A 21 -13.80 -2.53 20.32
CA ALA A 21 -13.53 -2.08 18.95
C ALA A 21 -12.03 -1.91 18.67
N ALA A 22 -11.23 -1.61 19.70
CA ALA A 22 -9.77 -1.57 19.61
C ALA A 22 -9.18 -2.93 19.24
N ASP A 23 -9.68 -4.03 19.81
CA ASP A 23 -9.18 -5.37 19.51
C ASP A 23 -9.47 -5.77 18.07
N LEU A 24 -10.66 -5.45 17.55
CA LEU A 24 -10.98 -5.67 16.14
C LEU A 24 -10.06 -4.84 15.23
N ALA A 25 -9.84 -3.57 15.56
CA ALA A 25 -8.93 -2.71 14.82
C ALA A 25 -7.49 -3.25 14.88
N TYR A 26 -7.01 -3.70 16.02
CA TYR A 26 -5.70 -4.33 16.18
C TYR A 26 -5.52 -5.54 15.24
N TYR A 27 -6.46 -6.49 15.23
CA TYR A 27 -6.38 -7.67 14.35
C TYR A 27 -6.48 -7.30 12.88
N GLY A 28 -7.34 -6.34 12.54
CA GLY A 28 -7.45 -5.82 11.17
C GLY A 28 -6.15 -5.15 10.69
N LEU A 29 -5.54 -4.32 11.53
CA LEU A 29 -4.26 -3.69 11.24
C LEU A 29 -3.10 -4.69 11.17
N TYR A 30 -3.12 -5.71 12.04
CA TYR A 30 -2.13 -6.79 12.00
C TYR A 30 -2.21 -7.57 10.67
N ALA A 31 -3.42 -7.81 10.16
CA ALA A 31 -3.63 -8.41 8.84
C ALA A 31 -3.16 -7.51 7.69
N LEU A 32 -3.16 -6.17 7.89
CA LEU A 32 -2.68 -5.17 6.93
C LEU A 32 -1.21 -4.75 7.16
N GLN A 33 -0.46 -5.38 8.08
CA GLN A 33 0.90 -4.99 8.45
C GLN A 33 1.87 -4.99 7.26
N HIS A 34 1.63 -5.82 6.25
CA HIS A 34 2.42 -5.86 5.01
C HIS A 34 2.34 -4.53 4.25
N ARG A 35 1.28 -3.74 4.40
CA ARG A 35 1.10 -2.43 3.74
C ARG A 35 1.87 -1.30 4.45
N GLY A 36 1.98 -1.33 5.79
CA GLY A 36 2.64 -0.27 6.54
C GLY A 36 3.44 -0.80 7.72
N GLN A 37 4.72 -0.41 7.85
CA GLN A 37 5.64 -0.91 8.87
C GLN A 37 6.39 0.20 9.63
N GLU A 38 6.06 1.48 9.42
CA GLU A 38 6.73 2.61 10.07
C GLU A 38 6.01 3.09 11.32
N SER A 39 4.69 3.11 11.26
CA SER A 39 3.86 3.51 12.40
C SER A 39 2.46 2.92 12.28
N CYS A 40 1.76 2.88 13.39
CA CYS A 40 0.35 2.49 13.43
C CYS A 40 -0.39 3.27 14.52
N GLY A 41 -1.71 3.25 14.44
CA GLY A 41 -2.57 3.91 15.42
C GLY A 41 -4.00 3.45 15.35
N ILE A 42 -4.68 3.56 16.48
CA ILE A 42 -6.11 3.26 16.66
C ILE A 42 -6.75 4.42 17.40
N VAL A 43 -7.95 4.81 16.96
CA VAL A 43 -8.84 5.73 17.67
C VAL A 43 -10.18 5.03 17.84
N VAL A 44 -10.69 4.97 19.08
CA VAL A 44 -11.99 4.40 19.45
C VAL A 44 -12.95 5.53 19.84
N CYS A 45 -14.20 5.44 19.45
CA CYS A 45 -15.26 6.33 19.88
C CYS A 45 -16.21 5.61 20.86
N ASP A 46 -16.30 6.15 22.06
CA ASP A 46 -17.26 5.80 23.10
C ASP A 46 -18.19 6.98 23.28
N ASP A 47 -19.40 6.90 22.75
CA ASP A 47 -20.47 7.94 22.83
C ASP A 47 -19.97 9.37 22.60
N GLY A 48 -19.13 9.56 21.57
CA GLY A 48 -18.56 10.87 21.19
C GLY A 48 -17.24 11.22 21.87
N LEU A 49 -16.79 10.46 22.85
CA LEU A 49 -15.46 10.56 23.44
C LEU A 49 -14.47 9.72 22.63
N PHE A 50 -13.34 10.31 22.29
CA PHE A 50 -12.28 9.59 21.54
C PHE A 50 -11.15 9.21 22.47
N ALA A 51 -10.80 7.93 22.46
CA ALA A 51 -9.57 7.38 23.04
C ALA A 51 -8.65 6.97 21.92
N SER A 52 -7.37 7.31 21.98
CA SER A 52 -6.41 7.04 20.93
C SER A 52 -5.06 6.57 21.47
N HIS A 53 -4.44 5.65 20.73
CA HIS A 53 -3.04 5.29 20.90
C HIS A 53 -2.40 5.12 19.53
N LYS A 54 -1.23 5.74 19.31
CA LYS A 54 -0.47 5.67 18.06
C LYS A 54 1.00 5.97 18.29
N ASP A 55 1.86 5.24 17.62
CA ASP A 55 3.31 5.43 17.69
C ASP A 55 4.04 4.87 16.47
N LEU A 56 5.35 5.08 16.44
CA LEU A 56 6.27 4.48 15.47
C LEU A 56 6.50 3.01 15.85
N GLY A 57 6.47 2.14 14.86
CA GLY A 57 6.70 0.70 15.02
C GLY A 57 5.64 -0.16 14.36
N LEU A 58 5.80 -1.48 14.50
CA LEU A 58 4.83 -2.46 14.04
C LEU A 58 3.63 -2.52 14.99
N VAL A 59 2.52 -3.05 14.52
CA VAL A 59 1.27 -3.15 15.30
C VAL A 59 1.49 -3.87 16.64
N ASN A 60 2.24 -4.96 16.64
CA ASN A 60 2.55 -5.72 17.87
C ASN A 60 3.66 -5.08 18.75
N GLU A 61 4.36 -4.07 18.25
CA GLU A 61 5.35 -3.29 19.02
C GLU A 61 4.68 -2.09 19.70
N VAL A 62 3.70 -1.48 19.00
CA VAL A 62 2.99 -0.27 19.46
C VAL A 62 1.86 -0.61 20.42
N PHE A 63 1.18 -1.74 20.20
CA PHE A 63 0.03 -2.16 21.02
C PHE A 63 0.38 -3.39 21.87
N SER A 64 0.69 -3.16 23.11
CA SER A 64 0.72 -4.22 24.14
C SER A 64 -0.72 -4.61 24.55
N ARG A 65 -0.84 -5.70 25.31
CA ARG A 65 -2.11 -6.10 25.88
C ARG A 65 -2.66 -5.05 26.85
N GLU A 66 -1.76 -4.41 27.60
CA GLU A 66 -2.07 -3.35 28.54
C GLU A 66 -2.61 -2.11 27.82
N ASP A 67 -2.02 -1.74 26.68
CA ASP A 67 -2.49 -0.60 25.88
C ASP A 67 -3.89 -0.86 25.33
N LEU A 68 -4.16 -2.06 24.82
CA LEU A 68 -5.49 -2.44 24.31
C LEU A 68 -6.55 -2.43 25.42
N GLN A 69 -6.21 -2.83 26.65
CA GLN A 69 -7.11 -2.81 27.81
C GLN A 69 -7.46 -1.39 28.31
N GLN A 70 -6.67 -0.38 27.94
CA GLN A 70 -6.96 1.02 28.28
C GLN A 70 -8.05 1.64 27.40
N PHE A 71 -8.34 1.04 26.25
CA PHE A 71 -9.43 1.52 25.41
C PHE A 71 -10.79 1.20 26.04
N PRO A 72 -11.75 2.14 25.96
CA PRO A 72 -13.13 1.85 26.35
C PRO A 72 -13.78 0.87 25.38
N LEU A 73 -14.89 0.26 25.79
CA LEU A 73 -15.82 -0.32 24.84
C LEU A 73 -16.38 0.81 23.97
N GLY A 74 -16.44 0.62 22.68
CA GLY A 74 -16.92 1.63 21.75
C GLY A 74 -17.75 1.07 20.62
N THR A 75 -18.54 1.91 20.01
CA THR A 75 -19.34 1.54 18.82
C THR A 75 -18.56 1.76 17.52
N MET A 76 -17.47 2.51 17.55
CA MET A 76 -16.67 2.79 16.37
C MET A 76 -15.18 2.78 16.68
N ALA A 77 -14.38 2.35 15.69
CA ALA A 77 -12.94 2.52 15.70
C ALA A 77 -12.41 2.82 14.31
N VAL A 78 -11.32 3.59 14.25
CA VAL A 78 -10.52 3.80 13.03
C VAL A 78 -9.09 3.42 13.33
N GLY A 79 -8.49 2.64 12.45
CA GLY A 79 -7.11 2.19 12.52
C GLY A 79 -6.33 2.51 11.26
N HIS A 80 -5.01 2.64 11.40
CA HIS A 80 -4.09 2.91 10.31
C HIS A 80 -2.74 2.21 10.53
N VAL A 81 -2.19 1.66 9.45
CA VAL A 81 -0.77 1.28 9.34
C VAL A 81 -0.13 2.14 8.27
N ARG A 82 0.98 2.82 8.62
CA ARG A 82 1.61 3.80 7.75
C ARG A 82 2.90 3.28 7.14
N TYR A 83 3.06 3.63 5.88
CA TYR A 83 4.35 3.75 5.24
C TYR A 83 4.54 5.20 4.75
N GLY A 84 5.71 5.81 5.00
CA GLY A 84 5.97 7.23 4.71
C GLY A 84 6.13 7.49 3.22
N THR A 85 5.05 7.85 2.53
CA THR A 85 5.06 8.31 1.14
C THR A 85 5.25 9.82 1.05
N THR A 86 4.64 10.57 1.96
CA THR A 86 4.77 12.02 2.11
C THR A 86 4.98 12.36 3.58
N GLY A 87 5.96 13.22 3.89
CA GLY A 87 6.38 13.56 5.23
C GLY A 87 7.36 12.57 5.87
N SER A 88 8.13 13.03 6.86
CA SER A 88 9.13 12.21 7.56
C SER A 88 8.49 11.11 8.40
N THR A 89 9.29 10.11 8.74
CA THR A 89 9.00 9.14 9.79
C THR A 89 9.05 9.85 11.14
N ASN A 90 7.95 10.49 11.50
CA ASN A 90 7.78 11.30 12.69
C ASN A 90 6.46 10.92 13.37
N ARG A 91 6.46 10.88 14.70
CA ARG A 91 5.27 10.59 15.51
C ARG A 91 4.09 11.51 15.20
N ALA A 92 4.35 12.78 14.83
CA ALA A 92 3.32 13.72 14.41
C ALA A 92 2.54 13.25 13.17
N ASN A 93 3.18 12.49 12.28
CA ASN A 93 2.58 11.95 11.06
C ASN A 93 1.85 10.60 11.25
N CYS A 94 1.84 10.06 12.48
CA CYS A 94 1.09 8.84 12.78
C CYS A 94 -0.41 9.10 12.65
N GLN A 95 -1.09 8.22 11.93
CA GLN A 95 -2.54 8.27 11.75
C GLN A 95 -3.23 7.23 12.64
N PRO A 96 -4.52 7.38 12.94
CA PRO A 96 -5.47 8.41 12.47
C PRO A 96 -5.14 9.81 12.97
N ILE A 97 -5.46 10.84 12.14
CA ILE A 97 -5.36 12.24 12.54
C ILE A 97 -6.66 12.63 13.24
N GLU A 98 -6.55 13.13 14.46
CA GLU A 98 -7.67 13.62 15.26
C GLU A 98 -7.78 15.14 15.17
N VAL A 99 -9.00 15.61 14.96
CA VAL A 99 -9.32 17.03 14.85
C VAL A 99 -10.48 17.38 15.75
N ASN A 100 -10.30 18.44 16.53
CA ASN A 100 -11.36 19.10 17.30
C ASN A 100 -11.83 20.33 16.52
N HIS A 101 -13.10 20.42 16.21
CA HIS A 101 -13.67 21.56 15.49
C HIS A 101 -15.04 21.94 16.08
N GLN A 102 -15.59 23.07 15.65
CA GLN A 102 -16.82 23.63 16.23
C GLN A 102 -18.03 22.67 16.23
N LYS A 103 -18.08 21.71 15.31
CA LYS A 103 -19.18 20.73 15.19
C LYS A 103 -18.87 19.39 15.87
N GLY A 104 -17.78 19.27 16.62
CA GLY A 104 -17.40 18.07 17.36
C GLY A 104 -16.00 17.56 17.03
N LYS A 105 -15.76 16.29 17.31
CA LYS A 105 -14.50 15.58 17.02
C LYS A 105 -14.59 14.80 15.72
N MET A 106 -13.43 14.63 15.09
CA MET A 106 -13.27 13.79 13.90
C MET A 106 -11.94 13.06 13.98
N ALA A 107 -11.89 11.80 13.55
CA ALA A 107 -10.67 11.04 13.32
C ALA A 107 -10.63 10.57 11.86
N LEU A 108 -9.48 10.67 11.21
CA LEU A 108 -9.32 10.38 9.78
C LEU A 108 -8.09 9.51 9.55
N ALA A 109 -8.26 8.41 8.81
CA ALA A 109 -7.20 7.58 8.25
C ALA A 109 -7.23 7.64 6.73
N HIS A 110 -6.05 7.70 6.10
CA HIS A 110 -5.87 7.88 4.67
C HIS A 110 -4.83 6.91 4.11
N ASN A 111 -5.20 6.20 3.06
CA ASN A 111 -4.29 5.45 2.19
C ASN A 111 -4.28 6.08 0.80
N GLY A 112 -3.13 6.57 0.37
CA GLY A 112 -2.92 7.23 -0.91
C GLY A 112 -2.00 8.43 -0.81
N ASN A 113 -2.09 9.31 -1.82
CA ASN A 113 -1.35 10.57 -1.88
C ASN A 113 -2.07 11.56 -2.80
N LEU A 114 -2.28 12.78 -2.31
CA LEU A 114 -2.87 13.85 -3.10
C LEU A 114 -1.84 14.43 -4.07
N SER A 115 -2.16 14.47 -5.36
CA SER A 115 -1.32 15.10 -6.39
C SER A 115 -1.30 16.63 -6.26
N ASN A 116 -2.35 17.25 -5.71
CA ASN A 116 -2.47 18.69 -5.49
C ASN A 116 -2.20 19.12 -4.03
N ALA A 117 -1.59 18.25 -3.20
CA ALA A 117 -1.34 18.51 -1.78
C ALA A 117 -0.60 19.84 -1.53
N PHE A 118 0.46 20.13 -2.30
CA PHE A 118 1.25 21.34 -2.14
C PHE A 118 0.41 22.61 -2.39
N GLN A 119 -0.39 22.62 -3.46
CA GLN A 119 -1.25 23.75 -3.81
C GLN A 119 -2.31 24.00 -2.73
N LEU A 120 -3.00 22.94 -2.29
CA LEU A 120 -4.02 23.03 -1.25
C LEU A 120 -3.45 23.48 0.08
N ARG A 121 -2.27 22.96 0.45
CA ARG A 121 -1.59 23.38 1.68
C ARG A 121 -1.22 24.86 1.64
N SER A 122 -0.62 25.33 0.55
CA SER A 122 -0.24 26.74 0.38
C SER A 122 -1.45 27.65 0.47
N GLU A 123 -2.56 27.30 -0.16
CA GLU A 123 -3.83 28.05 -0.05
C GLU A 123 -4.33 28.12 1.41
N LEU A 124 -4.32 26.99 2.11
CA LEU A 124 -4.77 26.93 3.50
C LEU A 124 -3.86 27.74 4.43
N GLU A 125 -2.54 27.65 4.28
CA GLU A 125 -1.55 28.41 5.08
C GLU A 125 -1.72 29.93 4.85
N LEU A 126 -1.94 30.37 3.63
CA LEU A 126 -2.22 31.77 3.30
C LEU A 126 -3.53 32.26 3.91
N ASN A 127 -4.48 31.38 4.17
CA ASN A 127 -5.73 31.66 4.87
C ASN A 127 -5.64 31.44 6.40
N GLY A 128 -4.43 31.29 6.95
CA GLY A 128 -4.16 31.20 8.38
C GLY A 128 -4.27 29.83 9.00
N ALA A 129 -4.32 28.75 8.19
CA ALA A 129 -4.28 27.39 8.72
C ALA A 129 -2.90 27.08 9.33
N ILE A 130 -2.90 26.45 10.50
CA ILE A 130 -1.70 26.02 11.22
C ILE A 130 -1.62 24.50 11.16
N PHE A 131 -0.62 23.99 10.48
CA PHE A 131 -0.39 22.55 10.33
C PHE A 131 0.54 21.99 11.42
N HIS A 132 0.20 20.84 11.95
CA HIS A 132 0.97 20.12 12.97
C HIS A 132 1.75 18.94 12.38
N THR A 133 1.40 18.54 11.16
CA THR A 133 2.01 17.43 10.45
C THR A 133 2.52 17.84 9.07
N THR A 134 3.32 17.00 8.45
CA THR A 134 3.71 17.16 7.05
C THR A 134 2.89 16.25 6.12
N SER A 135 1.92 15.51 6.68
CA SER A 135 1.04 14.61 5.93
C SER A 135 -0.05 15.37 5.18
N ASP A 136 -0.35 14.92 3.97
CA ASP A 136 -1.49 15.38 3.16
C ASP A 136 -2.85 15.02 3.80
N THR A 137 -2.90 14.03 4.67
CA THR A 137 -4.09 13.68 5.44
C THR A 137 -4.62 14.85 6.28
N GLU A 138 -3.74 15.70 6.82
CA GLU A 138 -4.15 16.88 7.56
C GLU A 138 -4.81 17.93 6.64
N ILE A 139 -4.39 18.00 5.37
CA ILE A 139 -5.03 18.86 4.37
C ILE A 139 -6.48 18.40 4.13
N ILE A 140 -6.69 17.08 3.98
CA ILE A 140 -8.04 16.50 3.83
C ILE A 140 -8.90 16.85 5.05
N ALA A 141 -8.35 16.74 6.25
CA ALA A 141 -9.05 17.08 7.48
C ALA A 141 -9.44 18.58 7.52
N TYR A 142 -8.52 19.48 7.15
CA TYR A 142 -8.79 20.91 7.06
C TYR A 142 -9.92 21.25 6.09
N ILE A 143 -9.83 20.74 4.85
CA ILE A 143 -10.85 21.01 3.83
C ILE A 143 -12.21 20.45 4.26
N THR A 144 -12.25 19.24 4.81
CA THR A 144 -13.49 18.64 5.30
C THR A 144 -14.10 19.46 6.44
N THR A 145 -13.29 19.94 7.39
CA THR A 145 -13.79 20.78 8.49
C THR A 145 -14.25 22.17 8.02
N GLN A 146 -13.60 22.78 7.06
CA GLN A 146 -14.06 24.02 6.43
C GLN A 146 -15.44 23.83 5.78
N GLN A 147 -15.62 22.77 4.99
CA GLN A 147 -16.90 22.45 4.40
C GLN A 147 -17.98 22.15 5.46
N ARG A 148 -17.60 21.52 6.58
CA ARG A 148 -18.52 21.21 7.67
C ARG A 148 -19.11 22.42 8.37
N LEU A 149 -18.50 23.58 8.26
CA LEU A 149 -19.07 24.84 8.82
C LEU A 149 -20.41 25.18 8.19
N THR A 150 -20.57 24.92 6.91
CA THR A 150 -21.80 25.24 6.13
C THR A 150 -22.61 24.00 5.75
N ALA A 151 -22.00 22.84 5.63
CA ALA A 151 -22.69 21.60 5.31
C ALA A 151 -23.58 21.11 6.47
N PRO A 152 -24.78 20.58 6.19
CA PRO A 152 -25.72 20.10 7.22
C PRO A 152 -25.19 18.86 7.95
N SER A 153 -24.34 18.04 7.29
CA SER A 153 -23.81 16.79 7.85
C SER A 153 -22.35 16.59 7.50
N ILE A 154 -21.69 15.64 8.17
CA ILE A 154 -20.27 15.33 7.91
C ILE A 154 -20.07 14.64 6.56
N GLU A 155 -20.99 13.81 6.14
CA GLU A 155 -20.97 13.16 4.83
C GLU A 155 -21.12 14.16 3.69
N GLU A 156 -21.98 15.16 3.84
CA GLU A 156 -22.09 16.25 2.86
C GLU A 156 -20.82 17.10 2.84
N ALA A 157 -20.21 17.35 4.01
CA ALA A 157 -18.94 18.05 4.09
C ALA A 157 -17.81 17.30 3.39
N LEU A 158 -17.74 15.98 3.57
CA LEU A 158 -16.77 15.13 2.88
C LEU A 158 -17.03 15.12 1.37
N SER A 159 -18.29 14.99 0.93
CA SER A 159 -18.63 15.05 -0.49
C SER A 159 -18.18 16.38 -1.11
N ARG A 160 -18.43 17.52 -0.45
CA ARG A 160 -17.95 18.83 -0.93
C ARG A 160 -16.42 18.93 -0.94
N ALA A 161 -15.75 18.33 0.04
CA ALA A 161 -14.29 18.31 0.08
C ALA A 161 -13.71 17.53 -1.10
N MET A 162 -14.33 16.42 -1.50
CA MET A 162 -13.86 15.58 -2.61
C MET A 162 -13.79 16.33 -3.95
N TYR A 163 -14.56 17.40 -4.18
CA TYR A 163 -14.42 18.24 -5.38
C TYR A 163 -13.11 19.03 -5.44
N ARG A 164 -12.38 19.13 -4.32
CA ARG A 164 -11.10 19.86 -4.25
C ARG A 164 -9.89 18.94 -4.20
N LEU A 165 -10.10 17.67 -3.85
CA LEU A 165 -9.03 16.68 -3.70
C LEU A 165 -8.71 16.05 -5.05
N GLU A 166 -7.44 16.08 -5.45
CA GLU A 166 -6.94 15.38 -6.63
C GLU A 166 -5.87 14.36 -6.22
N GLY A 167 -5.87 13.21 -6.89
CA GLY A 167 -4.93 12.11 -6.62
C GLY A 167 -5.60 10.91 -5.98
N ALA A 168 -4.79 10.08 -5.32
CA ALA A 168 -5.24 8.82 -4.75
C ALA A 168 -5.65 9.00 -3.29
N TYR A 169 -6.86 8.55 -2.94
CA TYR A 169 -7.27 8.46 -1.54
C TYR A 169 -8.33 7.39 -1.30
N SER A 170 -8.05 6.52 -0.33
CA SER A 170 -9.03 5.69 0.35
C SER A 170 -9.08 6.13 1.81
N LEU A 171 -10.25 6.63 2.24
CA LEU A 171 -10.44 7.30 3.52
C LEU A 171 -11.35 6.49 4.44
N VAL A 172 -10.99 6.45 5.72
CA VAL A 172 -11.92 6.09 6.80
C VAL A 172 -11.99 7.26 7.77
N LEU A 173 -13.17 7.86 7.87
CA LEU A 173 -13.44 9.01 8.71
C LEU A 173 -14.46 8.66 9.78
N MET A 174 -14.18 8.99 11.03
CA MET A 174 -15.08 8.81 12.17
C MET A 174 -15.46 10.16 12.76
N SER A 175 -16.74 10.40 12.93
CA SER A 175 -17.28 11.48 13.74
C SER A 175 -17.82 10.90 15.05
N ALA A 176 -18.40 11.74 15.91
CA ALA A 176 -18.99 11.28 17.16
C ALA A 176 -20.11 10.21 16.99
N THR A 177 -20.78 10.15 15.83
CA THR A 177 -21.95 9.30 15.62
C THR A 177 -21.97 8.51 14.31
N LYS A 178 -20.98 8.72 13.44
CA LYS A 178 -20.94 8.10 12.10
C LYS A 178 -19.53 7.67 11.76
N LEU A 179 -19.45 6.53 11.08
CA LEU A 179 -18.26 6.12 10.36
C LEU A 179 -18.52 6.33 8.86
N LEU A 180 -17.55 6.89 8.15
CA LEU A 180 -17.59 7.07 6.71
C LEU A 180 -16.40 6.35 6.07
N ALA A 181 -16.63 5.76 4.91
CA ALA A 181 -15.58 5.24 4.06
C ALA A 181 -15.72 5.88 2.68
N ALA A 182 -14.64 6.46 2.14
CA ALA A 182 -14.67 7.11 0.84
C ALA A 182 -13.50 6.68 -0.03
N ARG A 183 -13.76 6.55 -1.33
CA ARG A 183 -12.75 6.20 -2.33
C ARG A 183 -12.68 7.29 -3.39
N ASP A 184 -11.48 7.65 -3.86
CA ASP A 184 -11.30 8.66 -4.91
C ASP A 184 -12.08 8.30 -6.21
N PRO A 185 -12.44 9.30 -7.06
CA PRO A 185 -13.22 9.05 -8.26
C PRO A 185 -12.53 8.17 -9.32
N GLN A 186 -11.20 8.10 -9.33
CA GLN A 186 -10.42 7.22 -10.19
C GLN A 186 -10.31 5.80 -9.60
N GLY A 187 -10.44 5.67 -8.26
CA GLY A 187 -10.33 4.40 -7.58
C GLY A 187 -8.91 3.83 -7.54
N PHE A 188 -7.91 4.70 -7.36
CA PHE A 188 -6.51 4.28 -7.36
C PHE A 188 -6.17 3.23 -6.32
N ARG A 189 -6.71 3.39 -5.09
CA ARG A 189 -6.45 2.46 -3.99
C ARG A 189 -7.67 1.63 -3.68
N PRO A 190 -7.48 0.36 -3.27
CA PRO A 190 -8.60 -0.50 -2.91
C PRO A 190 -9.23 -0.05 -1.59
N LEU A 191 -10.53 -0.27 -1.47
CA LEU A 191 -11.28 -0.14 -0.23
C LEU A 191 -12.51 -1.04 -0.32
N CYS A 192 -12.72 -1.88 0.69
CA CYS A 192 -13.83 -2.81 0.75
C CYS A 192 -14.50 -2.77 2.11
N TYR A 193 -15.70 -3.33 2.21
CA TYR A 193 -16.37 -3.52 3.50
C TYR A 193 -17.02 -4.89 3.58
N GLY A 194 -17.27 -5.28 4.82
CA GLY A 194 -17.97 -6.50 5.16
C GLY A 194 -18.76 -6.37 6.44
N ARG A 195 -19.45 -7.44 6.82
CA ARG A 195 -20.29 -7.49 8.00
C ARG A 195 -20.05 -8.76 8.79
N ARG A 196 -19.99 -8.65 10.10
CA ARG A 196 -19.91 -9.78 11.03
C ARG A 196 -21.31 -10.29 11.38
N ASP A 197 -21.40 -11.50 11.91
CA ASP A 197 -22.67 -12.11 12.32
C ASP A 197 -23.36 -11.35 13.44
N ASP A 198 -22.59 -10.61 14.27
CA ASP A 198 -23.13 -9.73 15.33
C ASP A 198 -23.68 -8.39 14.80
N GLY A 199 -23.65 -8.19 13.49
CA GLY A 199 -24.14 -6.97 12.84
C GLY A 199 -23.10 -5.86 12.72
N THR A 200 -21.87 -6.04 13.22
CA THR A 200 -20.77 -5.09 13.10
C THR A 200 -20.32 -4.94 11.66
N TYR A 201 -20.24 -3.73 11.15
CA TYR A 201 -19.64 -3.40 9.86
C TYR A 201 -18.15 -3.17 10.02
N VAL A 202 -17.39 -3.65 9.04
CA VAL A 202 -15.93 -3.49 8.97
C VAL A 202 -15.55 -2.95 7.60
N VAL A 203 -14.68 -1.95 7.58
CA VAL A 203 -14.09 -1.36 6.36
C VAL A 203 -12.60 -1.63 6.38
N ALA A 204 -12.02 -2.00 5.24
CA ALA A 204 -10.57 -2.28 5.15
C ALA A 204 -10.01 -1.97 3.76
N SER A 205 -8.73 -1.68 3.69
CA SER A 205 -8.00 -1.57 2.42
C SER A 205 -8.03 -2.87 1.63
N GLU A 206 -8.02 -4.03 2.30
CA GLU A 206 -8.02 -5.35 1.66
C GLU A 206 -8.99 -6.33 2.33
N SER A 207 -9.56 -7.24 1.52
CA SER A 207 -10.51 -8.25 1.99
C SER A 207 -9.90 -9.26 2.98
N CYS A 208 -8.58 -9.49 2.94
CA CYS A 208 -7.89 -10.34 3.92
C CYS A 208 -8.04 -9.83 5.35
N ALA A 209 -8.16 -8.52 5.55
CA ALA A 209 -8.38 -7.94 6.88
C ALA A 209 -9.81 -8.14 7.38
N LEU A 210 -10.80 -8.20 6.48
CA LEU A 210 -12.18 -8.57 6.83
C LEU A 210 -12.22 -10.01 7.35
N SER A 211 -11.57 -10.94 6.62
CA SER A 211 -11.48 -12.35 7.00
C SER A 211 -10.79 -12.53 8.36
N ALA A 212 -9.74 -11.75 8.64
CA ALA A 212 -8.99 -11.82 9.90
C ALA A 212 -9.83 -11.49 11.14
N VAL A 213 -10.88 -10.68 10.99
CA VAL A 213 -11.79 -10.31 12.08
C VAL A 213 -13.15 -11.03 12.01
N GLY A 214 -13.28 -12.04 11.15
CA GLY A 214 -14.50 -12.82 10.99
C GLY A 214 -15.66 -12.04 10.34
N ALA A 215 -15.35 -11.05 9.50
CA ALA A 215 -16.35 -10.35 8.72
C ALA A 215 -16.50 -10.98 7.33
N HIS A 216 -17.74 -11.17 6.91
CA HIS A 216 -18.07 -11.62 5.56
C HIS A 216 -17.92 -10.44 4.59
N PHE A 217 -17.20 -10.67 3.50
CA PHE A 217 -17.01 -9.67 2.44
C PHE A 217 -18.35 -9.36 1.75
N GLU A 218 -18.74 -8.11 1.73
CA GLU A 218 -19.93 -7.64 1.02
C GLU A 218 -19.57 -7.18 -0.39
N ARG A 219 -18.69 -6.19 -0.51
CA ARG A 219 -18.18 -5.69 -1.78
C ARG A 219 -17.03 -4.67 -1.61
N ASP A 220 -16.38 -4.38 -2.71
CA ASP A 220 -15.52 -3.20 -2.83
C ASP A 220 -16.36 -1.91 -2.92
N LEU A 221 -15.81 -0.78 -2.45
CA LEU A 221 -16.38 0.53 -2.70
C LEU A 221 -16.17 0.93 -4.17
N LEU A 222 -17.19 1.50 -4.78
CA LEU A 222 -17.07 2.06 -6.12
C LEU A 222 -16.12 3.27 -6.10
N PRO A 223 -15.34 3.51 -7.19
CA PRO A 223 -14.64 4.77 -7.37
C PRO A 223 -15.60 5.96 -7.25
N GLY A 224 -15.27 6.94 -6.39
CA GLY A 224 -16.10 8.10 -6.08
C GLY A 224 -17.22 7.86 -5.06
N GLU A 225 -17.31 6.68 -4.48
CA GLU A 225 -18.36 6.36 -3.49
C GLU A 225 -17.98 6.80 -2.08
N ILE A 226 -18.98 7.29 -1.34
CA ILE A 226 -18.92 7.44 0.11
C ILE A 226 -19.96 6.49 0.74
N LEU A 227 -19.51 5.55 1.58
CA LEU A 227 -20.37 4.78 2.46
C LEU A 227 -20.49 5.47 3.82
N VAL A 228 -21.67 5.52 4.34
CA VAL A 228 -22.01 6.08 5.65
C VAL A 228 -22.63 5.00 6.50
N PHE A 229 -22.01 4.71 7.64
CA PHE A 229 -22.48 3.79 8.65
C PHE A 229 -22.98 4.60 9.85
N ASP A 230 -24.24 4.44 10.20
CA ASP A 230 -24.89 5.07 11.33
C ASP A 230 -26.01 4.17 11.91
N LYS A 231 -26.74 4.67 12.91
CA LYS A 231 -27.84 3.91 13.55
C LYS A 231 -28.93 3.43 12.61
N SER A 232 -29.05 4.02 11.41
CA SER A 232 -29.99 3.58 10.38
C SER A 232 -29.46 2.46 9.49
N GLY A 233 -28.20 2.06 9.69
CA GLY A 233 -27.50 1.06 8.89
C GLY A 233 -26.46 1.67 7.96
N VAL A 234 -26.26 1.05 6.79
CA VAL A 234 -25.30 1.52 5.77
C VAL A 234 -26.05 2.16 4.60
N ARG A 235 -25.56 3.31 4.14
CA ARG A 235 -26.05 4.00 2.94
C ARG A 235 -24.91 4.49 2.07
N SER A 236 -25.16 4.57 0.76
CA SER A 236 -24.20 4.95 -0.26
C SER A 236 -24.53 6.32 -0.84
N ILE A 237 -23.53 7.20 -0.94
CA ILE A 237 -23.56 8.46 -1.66
C ILE A 237 -22.68 8.29 -2.89
N ARG A 238 -23.20 8.59 -4.08
CA ARG A 238 -22.56 8.30 -5.38
C ARG A 238 -22.35 9.52 -6.25
N ASP A 239 -22.37 10.71 -5.67
CA ASP A 239 -22.29 11.98 -6.42
C ASP A 239 -20.98 12.13 -7.21
N HIS A 240 -19.92 11.46 -6.76
CA HIS A 240 -18.62 11.44 -7.42
C HIS A 240 -18.37 10.19 -8.25
N CYS A 241 -19.30 9.22 -8.26
CA CYS A 241 -19.15 8.03 -9.10
C CYS A 241 -19.28 8.38 -10.58
N ASN A 242 -18.42 7.78 -11.40
CA ASN A 242 -18.35 8.00 -12.85
C ASN A 242 -18.06 9.47 -13.29
N THR A 243 -17.55 10.31 -12.40
CA THR A 243 -17.09 11.67 -12.74
C THR A 243 -15.71 11.68 -13.36
N ALA A 244 -14.95 10.59 -13.20
CA ALA A 244 -13.63 10.37 -13.77
C ALA A 244 -13.50 8.97 -14.36
N GLN A 245 -12.54 8.77 -15.26
CA GLN A 245 -12.15 7.44 -15.72
C GLN A 245 -11.49 6.67 -14.58
N LYS A 246 -11.79 5.38 -14.46
CA LYS A 246 -11.23 4.53 -13.41
C LYS A 246 -9.77 4.16 -13.74
N HIS A 247 -8.94 4.14 -12.70
CA HIS A 247 -7.50 3.89 -12.81
C HIS A 247 -6.96 3.17 -11.57
N LEU A 248 -7.42 1.93 -11.32
CA LEU A 248 -6.86 1.13 -10.22
C LEU A 248 -5.35 0.93 -10.42
N CYS A 249 -4.56 1.17 -9.38
CA CYS A 249 -3.12 0.94 -9.43
C CYS A 249 -2.84 -0.53 -9.74
N VAL A 250 -2.21 -0.82 -10.88
CA VAL A 250 -1.89 -2.21 -11.27
C VAL A 250 -0.91 -2.87 -10.31
N PHE A 251 -0.10 -2.06 -9.61
CA PHE A 251 0.89 -2.56 -8.67
C PHE A 251 0.27 -3.17 -7.40
N GLU A 252 -1.01 -2.88 -7.13
CA GLU A 252 -1.78 -3.62 -6.12
C GLU A 252 -1.83 -5.12 -6.42
N TYR A 253 -2.05 -5.52 -7.67
CA TYR A 253 -2.01 -6.93 -8.07
C TYR A 253 -0.60 -7.50 -8.13
N ILE A 254 0.39 -6.70 -8.57
CA ILE A 254 1.76 -7.17 -8.76
C ILE A 254 2.45 -7.39 -7.41
N TYR A 255 2.32 -6.41 -6.49
CA TYR A 255 3.14 -6.39 -5.28
C TYR A 255 2.38 -6.11 -3.97
N PHE A 256 1.61 -4.99 -3.88
CA PHE A 256 1.17 -4.47 -2.59
C PHE A 256 0.21 -5.41 -1.86
N ALA A 257 -0.84 -5.88 -2.51
CA ALA A 257 -1.87 -6.66 -1.86
C ALA A 257 -1.41 -8.08 -1.53
N ARG A 258 -1.97 -8.65 -0.49
CA ARG A 258 -1.76 -10.06 -0.15
C ARG A 258 -2.43 -10.96 -1.19
N PRO A 259 -1.84 -12.14 -1.49
CA PRO A 259 -2.40 -13.08 -2.47
C PRO A 259 -3.82 -13.55 -2.15
N ASP A 260 -4.18 -13.63 -0.88
CA ASP A 260 -5.50 -14.05 -0.40
C ASP A 260 -6.55 -12.92 -0.45
N SER A 261 -6.18 -11.74 -0.95
CA SER A 261 -7.10 -10.63 -1.14
C SER A 261 -7.80 -10.70 -2.50
N VAL A 262 -9.04 -10.14 -2.52
CA VAL A 262 -9.79 -9.84 -3.73
C VAL A 262 -9.94 -8.32 -3.82
N ILE A 263 -9.61 -7.73 -4.97
CA ILE A 263 -9.69 -6.29 -5.23
C ILE A 263 -10.52 -6.08 -6.48
N ASP A 264 -11.58 -5.26 -6.39
CA ASP A 264 -12.49 -4.97 -7.49
C ASP A 264 -12.95 -6.24 -8.26
N GLY A 265 -13.24 -7.30 -7.50
CA GLY A 265 -13.69 -8.60 -8.03
C GLY A 265 -12.60 -9.51 -8.59
N VAL A 266 -11.32 -9.13 -8.54
CA VAL A 266 -10.21 -9.94 -9.05
C VAL A 266 -9.35 -10.47 -7.89
N SER A 267 -9.14 -11.79 -7.86
CA SER A 267 -8.21 -12.43 -6.92
C SER A 267 -6.77 -12.04 -7.25
N VAL A 268 -6.04 -11.53 -6.26
CA VAL A 268 -4.61 -11.18 -6.38
C VAL A 268 -3.77 -12.40 -6.72
N HIS A 269 -4.03 -13.54 -6.07
CA HIS A 269 -3.38 -14.83 -6.40
C HIS A 269 -3.55 -15.19 -7.88
N SER A 270 -4.80 -15.12 -8.39
CA SER A 270 -5.07 -15.43 -9.79
C SER A 270 -4.40 -14.45 -10.76
N ALA A 271 -4.32 -13.16 -10.41
CA ALA A 271 -3.62 -12.16 -11.21
C ALA A 271 -2.11 -12.47 -11.29
N ARG A 272 -1.48 -12.85 -10.19
CA ARG A 272 -0.06 -13.23 -10.16
C ARG A 272 0.22 -14.53 -10.89
N LEU A 273 -0.69 -15.53 -10.82
CA LEU A 273 -0.58 -16.73 -11.64
C LEU A 273 -0.59 -16.39 -13.14
N ARG A 274 -1.50 -15.49 -13.58
CA ARG A 274 -1.56 -15.01 -14.97
C ARG A 274 -0.26 -14.28 -15.37
N ALA A 275 0.28 -13.44 -14.46
CA ALA A 275 1.55 -12.77 -14.70
C ALA A 275 2.68 -13.75 -15.02
N GLY A 276 2.78 -14.84 -14.26
CA GLY A 276 3.75 -15.91 -14.53
C GLY A 276 3.53 -16.62 -15.87
N ALA A 277 2.31 -16.94 -16.22
CA ALA A 277 1.98 -17.55 -17.52
C ALA A 277 2.30 -16.59 -18.69
N LEU A 278 2.04 -15.30 -18.53
CA LEU A 278 2.40 -14.28 -19.51
C LEU A 278 3.91 -14.13 -19.65
N LEU A 279 4.66 -14.15 -18.56
CA LEU A 279 6.13 -14.15 -18.59
C LEU A 279 6.67 -15.37 -19.36
N ALA A 280 6.08 -16.54 -19.18
CA ALA A 280 6.45 -17.73 -19.96
C ALA A 280 6.17 -17.55 -21.46
N LYS A 281 5.05 -16.91 -21.82
CA LYS A 281 4.68 -16.60 -23.21
C LYS A 281 5.64 -15.62 -23.88
N TYR A 282 6.03 -14.54 -23.18
CA TYR A 282 6.87 -13.49 -23.75
C TYR A 282 8.36 -13.76 -23.62
N HIS A 283 8.78 -14.45 -22.57
CA HIS A 283 10.18 -14.64 -22.20
C HIS A 283 10.47 -16.08 -21.77
N GLY A 284 9.93 -17.06 -22.53
CA GLY A 284 10.24 -18.48 -22.32
C GLY A 284 11.73 -18.77 -22.50
N VAL A 285 12.28 -19.63 -21.65
CA VAL A 285 13.67 -20.11 -21.72
C VAL A 285 13.73 -21.53 -21.18
N ASP A 286 14.66 -22.33 -21.72
CA ASP A 286 14.91 -23.69 -21.23
C ASP A 286 15.71 -23.63 -19.93
N ALA A 287 15.24 -24.30 -18.90
CA ALA A 287 15.85 -24.36 -17.59
C ALA A 287 15.37 -25.58 -16.80
N ASP A 288 15.98 -25.82 -15.64
CA ASP A 288 15.73 -27.04 -14.86
C ASP A 288 14.75 -26.81 -13.70
N VAL A 289 14.59 -25.56 -13.25
CA VAL A 289 13.70 -25.22 -12.14
C VAL A 289 13.23 -23.76 -12.20
N VAL A 290 11.98 -23.51 -11.81
CA VAL A 290 11.41 -22.17 -11.60
C VAL A 290 11.36 -21.88 -10.12
N VAL A 291 11.90 -20.73 -9.71
CA VAL A 291 11.99 -20.26 -8.33
C VAL A 291 11.38 -18.87 -8.22
N GLY A 292 10.55 -18.61 -7.20
CA GLY A 292 10.03 -17.27 -6.88
C GLY A 292 10.81 -16.61 -5.75
N VAL A 293 11.02 -15.31 -5.86
CA VAL A 293 11.52 -14.50 -4.75
C VAL A 293 10.37 -14.29 -3.74
N PRO A 294 10.51 -14.68 -2.47
CA PRO A 294 9.47 -14.50 -1.47
C PRO A 294 9.23 -13.02 -1.09
N ASP A 295 7.96 -12.56 -0.91
CA ASP A 295 6.73 -13.33 -1.01
C ASP A 295 6.02 -13.12 -2.36
N SER A 296 6.21 -11.99 -3.02
CA SER A 296 5.47 -11.53 -4.21
C SER A 296 5.73 -12.34 -5.48
N GLY A 297 6.95 -12.86 -5.64
CA GLY A 297 7.32 -13.68 -6.80
C GLY A 297 6.80 -15.13 -6.79
N LEU A 298 6.29 -15.64 -5.66
CA LEU A 298 5.94 -17.05 -5.51
C LEU A 298 4.79 -17.48 -6.43
N ASP A 299 3.70 -16.74 -6.46
CA ASP A 299 2.54 -17.06 -7.29
C ASP A 299 2.86 -16.94 -8.78
N ALA A 300 3.61 -15.92 -9.17
CA ALA A 300 4.05 -15.74 -10.55
C ALA A 300 4.99 -16.88 -10.98
N ALA A 301 5.89 -17.34 -10.11
CA ALA A 301 6.74 -18.50 -10.36
C ALA A 301 5.92 -19.78 -10.56
N LEU A 302 4.89 -20.00 -9.75
CA LEU A 302 3.96 -21.11 -9.91
C LEU A 302 3.20 -21.01 -11.25
N GLY A 303 2.76 -19.80 -11.63
CA GLY A 303 2.10 -19.55 -12.92
C GLY A 303 3.02 -19.85 -14.11
N TYR A 304 4.28 -19.42 -14.05
CA TYR A 304 5.30 -19.69 -15.06
C TYR A 304 5.57 -21.22 -15.19
N SER A 305 5.78 -21.89 -14.06
CA SER A 305 5.98 -23.34 -14.02
C SER A 305 4.83 -24.10 -14.66
N ARG A 306 3.58 -23.76 -14.33
CA ARG A 306 2.38 -24.39 -14.91
C ARG A 306 2.28 -24.18 -16.43
N ALA A 307 2.67 -23.00 -16.92
CA ALA A 307 2.61 -22.69 -18.34
C ALA A 307 3.70 -23.38 -19.17
N THR A 308 4.88 -23.60 -18.59
CA THR A 308 6.04 -24.19 -19.28
C THR A 308 6.21 -25.70 -19.05
N GLY A 309 5.65 -26.22 -17.95
CA GLY A 309 5.94 -27.58 -17.48
C GLY A 309 7.28 -27.73 -16.75
N ILE A 310 8.10 -26.67 -16.64
CA ILE A 310 9.35 -26.68 -15.87
C ILE A 310 9.01 -26.79 -14.39
N PRO A 311 9.64 -27.69 -13.60
CA PRO A 311 9.32 -27.88 -12.20
C PRO A 311 9.43 -26.61 -11.36
N TYR A 312 8.45 -26.34 -10.50
CA TYR A 312 8.54 -25.33 -9.47
C TYR A 312 9.37 -25.84 -8.28
N GLY A 313 10.29 -25.00 -7.79
CA GLY A 313 11.10 -25.30 -6.60
C GLY A 313 11.11 -24.18 -5.59
N ILE A 314 11.12 -24.54 -4.31
CA ILE A 314 11.35 -23.56 -3.24
C ILE A 314 12.86 -23.27 -3.19
N GLY A 315 13.29 -22.18 -3.82
CA GLY A 315 14.72 -21.83 -3.90
C GLY A 315 15.19 -20.97 -2.73
N PHE A 316 14.29 -20.38 -1.96
CA PHE A 316 14.63 -19.51 -0.83
C PHE A 316 13.77 -19.81 0.40
N MET A 317 14.40 -19.71 1.57
CA MET A 317 13.71 -19.64 2.85
C MET A 317 13.76 -18.21 3.38
N LYS A 318 12.60 -17.58 3.55
CA LYS A 318 12.48 -16.27 4.19
C LYS A 318 12.41 -16.45 5.71
N ASN A 319 13.28 -15.77 6.45
CA ASN A 319 13.20 -15.73 7.90
C ASN A 319 12.03 -14.86 8.35
N LYS A 320 10.95 -15.50 8.81
CA LYS A 320 9.71 -14.82 9.24
C LYS A 320 9.84 -14.06 10.56
N TYR A 321 10.90 -14.35 11.34
CA TYR A 321 11.12 -13.73 12.66
C TYR A 321 11.92 -12.43 12.57
N ILE A 322 12.39 -12.04 11.39
CA ILE A 322 13.15 -10.81 11.17
C ILE A 322 12.24 -9.78 10.52
N GLY A 323 11.84 -8.77 11.30
CA GLY A 323 11.14 -7.59 10.82
C GLY A 323 12.07 -6.64 10.04
N ARG A 324 11.50 -5.61 9.39
CA ARG A 324 12.27 -4.56 8.70
C ARG A 324 13.04 -3.67 9.67
N THR A 325 12.62 -3.61 10.93
CA THR A 325 13.24 -2.86 12.04
C THR A 325 14.48 -3.54 12.62
N PHE A 326 14.84 -4.74 12.15
CA PHE A 326 16.02 -5.45 12.65
C PHE A 326 17.29 -4.61 12.47
N ILE A 327 17.85 -4.20 13.61
CA ILE A 327 19.14 -3.50 13.69
C ILE A 327 20.23 -4.56 13.84
N SER A 328 21.08 -4.73 12.81
CA SER A 328 22.24 -5.59 12.94
C SER A 328 23.23 -5.01 13.93
N PRO A 329 23.75 -5.78 14.89
CA PRO A 329 24.83 -5.35 15.76
C PRO A 329 26.08 -5.06 14.92
N GLY A 330 26.56 -3.82 14.91
CA GLY A 330 27.77 -3.39 14.20
C GLY A 330 27.54 -2.94 12.75
N GLN A 331 28.62 -2.55 12.06
CA GLN A 331 28.63 -2.23 10.62
C GLN A 331 28.57 -3.52 9.79
N SER A 332 27.42 -4.19 9.76
CA SER A 332 27.22 -5.34 8.87
C SER A 332 27.10 -4.86 7.41
N ASN A 333 27.79 -5.54 6.50
CA ASN A 333 27.63 -5.33 5.08
C ASN A 333 26.18 -5.56 4.65
N ARG A 334 25.70 -4.80 3.66
CA ARG A 334 24.33 -4.94 3.10
C ARG A 334 24.00 -6.37 2.64
N LEU A 335 25.02 -7.14 2.24
CA LEU A 335 24.91 -8.55 1.91
C LEU A 335 24.48 -9.41 3.11
N ASP A 336 25.03 -9.15 4.29
CA ASP A 336 24.69 -9.91 5.49
C ASP A 336 23.25 -9.70 5.90
N GLN A 337 22.71 -8.50 5.70
CA GLN A 337 21.28 -8.20 5.97
C GLN A 337 20.33 -8.95 5.03
N VAL A 338 20.70 -9.15 3.75
CA VAL A 338 19.91 -9.95 2.82
C VAL A 338 20.01 -11.43 3.17
N ARG A 339 21.21 -11.94 3.48
CA ARG A 339 21.42 -13.33 3.91
C ARG A 339 20.61 -13.72 5.15
N ILE A 340 20.56 -12.83 6.14
CA ILE A 340 19.80 -13.09 7.36
C ILE A 340 18.28 -13.19 7.06
N LYS A 341 17.80 -12.41 6.09
CA LYS A 341 16.40 -12.37 5.71
C LYS A 341 15.98 -13.45 4.71
N LEU A 342 16.91 -13.80 3.80
CA LEU A 342 16.60 -14.67 2.66
C LEU A 342 17.80 -15.61 2.45
N ASN A 343 17.61 -16.90 2.71
CA ASN A 343 18.63 -17.92 2.56
C ASN A 343 18.29 -18.86 1.40
N PRO A 344 19.19 -19.09 0.41
CA PRO A 344 18.94 -20.02 -0.67
C PRO A 344 18.93 -21.47 -0.19
N ILE A 345 18.08 -22.29 -0.78
CA ILE A 345 18.04 -23.74 -0.57
C ILE A 345 18.90 -24.39 -1.62
N ARG A 346 20.11 -24.76 -1.22
CA ARG A 346 21.17 -25.30 -2.12
C ARG A 346 20.68 -26.51 -2.92
N GLU A 347 20.01 -27.47 -2.28
CA GLU A 347 19.49 -28.68 -2.92
C GLU A 347 18.52 -28.38 -4.10
N THR A 348 17.81 -27.26 -4.03
CA THR A 348 16.91 -26.82 -5.09
C THR A 348 17.66 -26.26 -6.30
N VAL A 349 18.81 -25.58 -6.10
CA VAL A 349 19.42 -24.74 -7.15
C VAL A 349 20.83 -25.21 -7.59
N GLU A 350 21.53 -26.04 -6.79
CA GLU A 350 22.89 -26.46 -7.09
C GLU A 350 22.95 -27.26 -8.39
N GLY A 351 23.88 -26.88 -9.27
CA GLY A 351 24.09 -27.50 -10.57
C GLY A 351 22.96 -27.27 -11.60
N LYS A 352 21.97 -26.42 -11.29
CA LYS A 352 20.79 -26.19 -12.12
C LYS A 352 20.79 -24.83 -12.82
N ARG A 353 20.11 -24.79 -13.97
CA ARG A 353 19.69 -23.56 -14.65
C ARG A 353 18.37 -23.12 -14.02
N VAL A 354 18.35 -21.93 -13.46
CA VAL A 354 17.25 -21.41 -12.63
C VAL A 354 16.51 -20.29 -13.35
N ILE A 355 15.20 -20.39 -13.47
CA ILE A 355 14.33 -19.25 -13.77
C ILE A 355 13.95 -18.61 -12.45
N LEU A 356 14.40 -17.39 -12.24
CA LEU A 356 14.11 -16.60 -11.03
C LEU A 356 13.01 -15.59 -11.32
N ILE A 357 11.87 -15.71 -10.64
CA ILE A 357 10.73 -14.80 -10.80
C ILE A 357 10.70 -13.80 -9.64
N ASP A 358 10.65 -12.51 -9.97
CA ASP A 358 10.45 -11.43 -8.99
C ASP A 358 9.37 -10.46 -9.47
N ASP A 359 8.89 -9.57 -8.59
CA ASP A 359 7.84 -8.59 -8.92
C ASP A 359 8.38 -7.40 -9.74
N SER A 360 9.53 -6.85 -9.36
CA SER A 360 10.03 -5.59 -9.93
C SER A 360 11.52 -5.36 -9.68
N ILE A 361 12.14 -4.53 -10.51
CA ILE A 361 13.49 -3.98 -10.31
C ILE A 361 13.41 -2.45 -10.34
N VAL A 362 13.78 -1.80 -9.22
CA VAL A 362 13.83 -0.33 -9.13
C VAL A 362 15.26 0.18 -9.29
N ARG A 363 16.15 -0.21 -8.39
CA ARG A 363 17.57 0.21 -8.36
C ARG A 363 18.56 -0.92 -8.68
N GLY A 364 18.11 -2.16 -8.79
CA GLY A 364 18.93 -3.33 -9.10
C GLY A 364 19.80 -3.89 -7.96
N THR A 365 20.02 -3.15 -6.88
CA THR A 365 20.90 -3.59 -5.77
C THR A 365 20.41 -4.84 -5.06
N THR A 366 19.11 -4.93 -4.76
CA THR A 366 18.53 -6.11 -4.11
C THR A 366 18.53 -7.32 -5.02
N SER A 367 18.17 -7.13 -6.29
CA SER A 367 18.18 -8.20 -7.30
C SER A 367 19.58 -8.77 -7.50
N GLY A 368 20.61 -7.90 -7.59
CA GLY A 368 22.01 -8.35 -7.69
C GLY A 368 22.47 -9.15 -6.46
N GLN A 369 22.00 -8.78 -5.26
CA GLN A 369 22.32 -9.55 -4.04
C GLN A 369 21.64 -10.93 -4.03
N ILE A 370 20.37 -11.00 -4.43
CA ILE A 370 19.61 -12.26 -4.54
C ILE A 370 20.28 -13.19 -5.57
N VAL A 371 20.65 -12.66 -6.73
CA VAL A 371 21.37 -13.41 -7.78
C VAL A 371 22.71 -13.93 -7.27
N LYS A 372 23.47 -13.10 -6.56
CA LYS A 372 24.75 -13.52 -5.93
C LYS A 372 24.55 -14.68 -4.96
N LEU A 373 23.49 -14.65 -4.13
CA LEU A 373 23.19 -15.75 -3.21
C LEU A 373 22.89 -17.07 -3.95
N LEU A 374 22.18 -17.04 -5.08
CA LEU A 374 21.91 -18.23 -5.89
C LEU A 374 23.20 -18.77 -6.56
N ARG A 375 24.06 -17.87 -7.07
CA ARG A 375 25.39 -18.27 -7.63
C ARG A 375 26.24 -18.94 -6.55
N GLU A 376 26.33 -18.38 -5.35
CA GLU A 376 27.04 -18.95 -4.21
C GLU A 376 26.44 -20.30 -3.75
N ALA A 377 25.13 -20.50 -3.96
CA ALA A 377 24.46 -21.78 -3.72
C ALA A 377 24.66 -22.80 -4.84
N GLY A 378 25.34 -22.43 -5.94
CA GLY A 378 25.75 -23.35 -7.00
C GLY A 378 24.86 -23.35 -8.25
N ALA A 379 23.98 -22.36 -8.44
CA ALA A 379 23.22 -22.21 -9.68
C ALA A 379 24.15 -21.96 -10.87
N THR A 380 23.99 -22.72 -11.96
CA THR A 380 24.85 -22.65 -13.15
C THR A 380 24.44 -21.53 -14.09
N GLU A 381 23.12 -21.34 -14.27
CA GLU A 381 22.52 -20.25 -15.03
C GLU A 381 21.37 -19.63 -14.22
N ILE A 382 21.14 -18.34 -14.38
CA ILE A 382 20.04 -17.62 -13.74
C ILE A 382 19.35 -16.73 -14.77
N HIS A 383 18.11 -17.06 -15.09
CA HIS A 383 17.27 -16.33 -16.01
C HIS A 383 16.20 -15.56 -15.21
N MET A 384 16.37 -14.25 -15.03
CA MET A 384 15.43 -13.46 -14.24
C MET A 384 14.25 -12.99 -15.07
N ARG A 385 13.05 -13.11 -14.50
CA ARG A 385 11.78 -12.70 -15.10
C ARG A 385 11.02 -11.84 -14.11
N ILE A 386 10.62 -10.66 -14.55
CA ILE A 386 9.99 -9.62 -13.72
C ILE A 386 8.53 -9.48 -14.11
N SER A 387 7.63 -9.66 -13.15
CA SER A 387 6.18 -9.63 -13.38
C SER A 387 5.58 -8.22 -13.53
N ALA A 388 6.42 -7.18 -13.55
CA ALA A 388 6.09 -5.82 -13.92
C ALA A 388 6.85 -5.36 -15.16
N PRO A 389 6.38 -4.31 -15.88
CA PRO A 389 7.21 -3.54 -16.81
C PRO A 389 8.32 -2.78 -16.07
N PRO A 390 9.37 -2.28 -16.79
CA PRO A 390 10.39 -1.43 -16.19
C PRO A 390 9.80 -0.13 -15.63
N PHE A 391 10.22 0.29 -14.43
CA PHE A 391 9.89 1.60 -13.90
C PHE A 391 10.65 2.69 -14.65
N LEU A 392 9.92 3.62 -15.26
CA LEU A 392 10.46 4.72 -16.05
C LEU A 392 10.06 6.11 -15.52
N ASN A 393 9.10 6.17 -14.60
CA ASN A 393 8.54 7.43 -14.13
C ASN A 393 8.26 7.38 -12.62
N PRO A 394 8.31 8.54 -11.91
CA PRO A 394 7.92 8.63 -10.50
C PRO A 394 6.42 8.33 -10.33
N CYS A 395 6.03 8.02 -9.10
CA CYS A 395 4.64 7.85 -8.72
C CYS A 395 4.17 9.06 -7.89
N TYR A 396 2.98 9.60 -8.23
CA TYR A 396 2.34 10.71 -7.49
C TYR A 396 1.13 10.24 -6.66
N TYR A 397 0.83 8.93 -6.67
CA TYR A 397 -0.39 8.36 -6.09
C TYR A 397 -0.13 7.47 -4.86
N GLY A 398 1.10 7.55 -4.31
CA GLY A 398 1.43 6.94 -3.03
C GLY A 398 2.57 5.92 -3.03
N THR A 399 3.03 5.39 -4.18
CA THR A 399 4.22 4.52 -4.23
C THR A 399 5.50 5.35 -4.06
N ASP A 400 6.46 4.89 -3.25
CA ASP A 400 7.72 5.60 -2.98
C ASP A 400 8.72 5.47 -4.15
N ILE A 401 8.34 6.07 -5.27
CA ILE A 401 9.18 6.26 -6.45
C ILE A 401 9.21 7.77 -6.70
N ASP A 402 10.24 8.43 -6.19
CA ASP A 402 10.33 9.89 -6.09
C ASP A 402 11.02 10.56 -7.28
N SER A 403 11.96 9.89 -7.94
CA SER A 403 12.79 10.47 -9.00
C SER A 403 13.21 9.43 -10.04
N ARG A 404 13.29 9.87 -11.29
CA ARG A 404 13.86 9.10 -12.41
C ARG A 404 15.33 8.76 -12.20
N ASP A 405 16.08 9.61 -11.48
CA ASP A 405 17.51 9.42 -11.22
C ASP A 405 17.81 8.16 -10.40
N HIS A 406 16.81 7.65 -9.69
CA HIS A 406 16.93 6.44 -8.89
C HIS A 406 16.45 5.16 -9.62
N LEU A 407 15.92 5.29 -10.83
CA LEU A 407 15.38 4.18 -11.61
C LEU A 407 16.45 3.61 -12.54
N ILE A 408 16.84 2.36 -12.33
CA ILE A 408 17.89 1.72 -13.12
C ILE A 408 17.52 1.64 -14.62
N ALA A 409 16.23 1.41 -14.92
CA ALA A 409 15.75 1.32 -16.29
C ALA A 409 15.69 2.68 -17.03
N CYS A 410 15.85 3.82 -16.32
CA CYS A 410 16.04 5.14 -16.94
C CYS A 410 17.50 5.39 -17.36
N GLN A 411 18.45 4.64 -16.81
CA GLN A 411 19.88 4.86 -16.98
C GLN A 411 20.56 3.78 -17.83
N HIS A 412 19.97 2.57 -17.90
CA HIS A 412 20.56 1.40 -18.51
C HIS A 412 19.55 0.64 -19.38
N SER A 413 20.06 0.02 -20.44
CA SER A 413 19.27 -0.94 -21.24
C SER A 413 19.00 -2.23 -20.44
N ILE A 414 18.07 -3.05 -20.92
CA ILE A 414 17.75 -4.34 -20.28
C ILE A 414 18.99 -5.26 -20.24
N GLU A 415 19.80 -5.25 -21.30
CA GLU A 415 21.04 -6.03 -21.42
C GLU A 415 22.11 -5.53 -20.44
N GLU A 416 22.20 -4.22 -20.23
CA GLU A 416 23.11 -3.63 -19.22
C GLU A 416 22.64 -3.95 -17.81
N ILE A 417 21.33 -3.86 -17.53
CA ILE A 417 20.75 -4.24 -16.23
C ILE A 417 21.05 -5.71 -15.94
N ALA A 418 20.86 -6.60 -16.92
CA ALA A 418 21.18 -8.03 -16.76
C ALA A 418 22.64 -8.24 -16.33
N LYS A 419 23.58 -7.52 -16.95
CA LYS A 419 25.01 -7.57 -16.58
C LYS A 419 25.25 -7.00 -15.18
N ILE A 420 24.62 -5.88 -14.83
CA ILE A 420 24.78 -5.24 -13.52
C ILE A 420 24.31 -6.15 -12.39
N ILE A 421 23.16 -6.81 -12.57
CA ILE A 421 22.63 -7.73 -11.55
C ILE A 421 23.22 -9.15 -11.61
N GLY A 422 23.95 -9.48 -12.68
CA GLY A 422 24.71 -10.74 -12.82
C GLY A 422 23.89 -11.95 -13.29
N VAL A 423 22.82 -11.72 -14.06
CA VAL A 423 21.99 -12.78 -14.64
C VAL A 423 22.36 -13.09 -16.08
N ASP A 424 22.07 -14.31 -16.54
CA ASP A 424 22.34 -14.74 -17.92
C ASP A 424 21.29 -14.21 -18.91
N SER A 425 20.07 -13.97 -18.44
CA SER A 425 19.06 -13.23 -19.21
C SER A 425 18.04 -12.54 -18.29
N LEU A 426 17.51 -11.41 -18.75
CA LEU A 426 16.49 -10.62 -18.07
C LEU A 426 15.29 -10.40 -18.99
N GLY A 427 14.07 -10.59 -18.48
CA GLY A 427 12.84 -10.28 -19.19
C GLY A 427 11.82 -9.63 -18.27
N TYR A 428 11.23 -8.52 -18.73
CA TYR A 428 10.14 -7.82 -18.06
C TYR A 428 8.81 -8.16 -18.70
N LEU A 429 7.74 -8.18 -17.91
CA LEU A 429 6.40 -8.26 -18.45
C LEU A 429 6.13 -7.02 -19.33
N PRO A 430 5.68 -7.14 -20.58
CA PRO A 430 5.42 -5.99 -21.41
C PRO A 430 4.15 -5.24 -20.95
N LEU A 431 4.10 -3.93 -21.22
CA LEU A 431 3.02 -3.04 -20.79
C LEU A 431 1.63 -3.49 -21.29
N GLU A 432 1.56 -3.97 -22.52
CA GLU A 432 0.34 -4.48 -23.16
C GLU A 432 -0.23 -5.75 -22.50
N ALA A 433 0.55 -6.43 -21.67
CA ALA A 433 0.09 -7.62 -20.95
C ALA A 433 -0.63 -7.27 -19.62
N LEU A 434 -0.54 -6.04 -19.14
CA LEU A 434 -1.13 -5.63 -17.86
C LEU A 434 -2.67 -5.80 -17.80
N PRO A 435 -3.44 -5.49 -18.85
CA PRO A 435 -4.88 -5.75 -18.86
C PRO A 435 -5.22 -7.26 -18.74
N GLU A 436 -4.45 -8.13 -19.37
CA GLU A 436 -4.63 -9.60 -19.27
C GLU A 436 -4.23 -10.09 -17.86
N LEU A 437 -3.13 -9.59 -17.28
CA LEU A 437 -2.72 -9.86 -15.92
C LEU A 437 -3.84 -9.53 -14.93
N ALA A 438 -4.34 -8.31 -14.98
CA ALA A 438 -5.34 -7.80 -14.05
C ALA A 438 -6.77 -8.27 -14.34
N GLY A 439 -7.03 -8.83 -15.55
CA GLY A 439 -8.37 -9.20 -16.00
C GLY A 439 -9.28 -7.98 -16.22
N ARG A 440 -8.69 -6.79 -16.44
CA ARG A 440 -9.38 -5.51 -16.65
C ARG A 440 -8.46 -4.48 -17.33
N SER A 441 -9.06 -3.51 -18.03
CA SER A 441 -8.32 -2.47 -18.75
C SER A 441 -8.20 -1.13 -18.00
N GLU A 442 -9.03 -0.90 -16.97
CA GLU A 442 -9.09 0.35 -16.21
C GLU A 442 -8.00 0.38 -15.13
N LEU A 443 -6.76 0.59 -15.54
CA LEU A 443 -5.57 0.50 -14.69
C LEU A 443 -4.75 1.80 -14.74
N CYS A 444 -4.15 2.15 -13.61
CA CYS A 444 -3.06 3.10 -13.55
C CYS A 444 -1.73 2.34 -13.75
N SER A 445 -0.99 2.73 -14.79
CA SER A 445 0.35 2.23 -15.13
C SER A 445 1.36 3.37 -15.30
N ALA A 446 1.07 4.56 -14.75
CA ALA A 446 1.82 5.79 -14.98
C ALA A 446 3.32 5.67 -14.61
N CYS A 447 3.67 4.88 -13.60
CA CYS A 447 5.06 4.61 -13.24
C CYS A 447 5.84 3.86 -14.35
N PHE A 448 5.16 3.19 -15.28
CA PHE A 448 5.74 2.49 -16.41
C PHE A 448 5.68 3.32 -17.71
N ASP A 449 4.53 3.94 -18.04
CA ASP A 449 4.26 4.58 -19.32
C ASP A 449 4.24 6.12 -19.29
N GLY A 450 4.26 6.74 -18.11
CA GLY A 450 4.21 8.19 -17.94
C GLY A 450 2.85 8.84 -18.20
N ARG A 451 1.78 8.03 -18.34
CA ARG A 451 0.42 8.53 -18.58
C ARG A 451 -0.30 8.71 -17.25
N TYR A 452 -0.20 9.90 -16.69
CA TYR A 452 -0.82 10.22 -15.40
C TYR A 452 -2.29 10.58 -15.56
N PRO A 453 -3.21 9.96 -14.77
CA PRO A 453 -4.64 10.27 -14.82
C PRO A 453 -5.02 11.66 -14.28
N THR A 454 -4.17 12.31 -13.49
CA THR A 454 -4.36 13.67 -12.96
C THR A 454 -3.21 14.59 -13.40
N ALA A 455 -3.34 15.88 -13.12
CA ALA A 455 -2.25 16.82 -13.35
C ALA A 455 -1.00 16.42 -12.56
N ILE A 456 0.18 16.56 -13.20
CA ILE A 456 1.46 16.32 -12.56
C ILE A 456 1.76 17.49 -11.62
N PRO A 457 2.14 17.26 -10.36
CA PRO A 457 2.50 18.34 -9.45
C PRO A 457 3.66 19.19 -10.00
N GLU A 458 3.48 20.51 -10.03
CA GLU A 458 4.51 21.46 -10.49
C GLU A 458 5.71 21.52 -9.53
N HIS A 459 5.48 21.25 -8.24
CA HIS A 459 6.50 21.24 -7.19
C HIS A 459 6.39 19.98 -6.33
N ILE A 460 7.49 19.25 -6.22
CA ILE A 460 7.62 18.05 -5.36
C ILE A 460 8.54 18.41 -4.19
N GLU A 461 8.15 19.36 -3.35
CA GLU A 461 8.83 19.59 -2.07
C GLU A 461 8.21 18.69 -0.99
N LYS A 462 8.49 17.38 -1.05
CA LYS A 462 8.05 16.41 -0.02
C LYS A 462 8.57 16.78 1.38
N ASP A 463 9.69 17.50 1.47
CA ASP A 463 10.46 17.72 2.72
C ASP A 463 10.64 19.19 3.08
N ARG A 464 9.75 20.11 2.66
CA ARG A 464 9.90 21.55 2.85
C ARG A 464 10.26 21.99 4.29
N PHE A 465 9.75 21.30 5.31
CA PHE A 465 9.99 21.61 6.72
C PHE A 465 11.03 20.69 7.38
N GLU A 466 11.56 19.70 6.67
CA GLU A 466 12.43 18.63 7.19
C GLU A 466 13.88 18.81 6.78
N VAL A 467 14.16 19.73 5.84
CA VAL A 467 15.50 20.06 5.40
C VAL A 467 16.04 21.23 6.20
N LYS A 468 17.25 21.06 6.79
CA LYS A 468 17.94 22.15 7.51
C LYS A 468 18.08 23.37 6.60
N LEU A 469 17.83 24.56 7.12
CA LEU A 469 17.95 25.82 6.38
C LEU A 469 19.27 25.94 5.62
N SER A 470 20.37 25.44 6.20
CA SER A 470 21.72 25.41 5.59
C SER A 470 21.85 24.47 4.39
N LYS A 471 20.87 23.58 4.17
CA LYS A 471 20.85 22.63 3.05
C LYS A 471 19.79 22.98 2.00
N ARG A 472 18.97 24.01 2.22
CA ARG A 472 18.07 24.51 1.20
C ARG A 472 18.89 25.21 0.14
N SER A 473 18.96 24.65 -1.07
CA SER A 473 19.48 25.37 -2.24
C SER A 473 18.70 26.69 -2.40
N LYS A 474 19.41 27.79 -2.55
CA LYS A 474 18.86 29.12 -2.86
C LYS A 474 18.18 29.10 -4.22
#